data_d5a004f221992494b841a83ffc14658f
#
_entry.id   d5a004f221992494b841a83ffc14658f
#
_cell.length_a   1.000
_cell.length_b   1.000
_cell.length_c   1.000
_cell.angle_alpha   90.00
_cell.angle_beta   90.00
_cell.angle_gamma   90.00
#
_symmetry.space_group_name_H-M   'P 1'
#
loop_
_entity.id
_entity.type
_entity.pdbx_description
1 polymer ?
#
loop_
_entity_poly.entity_id
_entity_poly.type
_entity_poly.pdbx_seq_one_letter_code
_entity_poly.pdbx_strand_id
1 'polypeptide(L)'
;MDLFAKVDSKDLIKMNSIKNKIGIIGCGWLGLPLLLLINKKQDVVGFDIDQKKIDKLKKKKSYISDISNKEINQIDNNKIFNLKKNLEQISYCEYLIICLPTPLKRNIPDMSYIKKALDIIFPFLKNNQTIILESSVYPGATEEIFIKKINSKF
;
A
#
# COMPACT_ATOMS: atom_id res chain seq x y z
N MET A 1 10.38 -16.88 41.05
CA MET A 1 9.09 -16.50 40.44
C MET A 1 9.38 -16.16 38.97
N ASP A 2 9.43 -17.22 38.14
CA ASP A 2 9.92 -17.13 36.76
C ASP A 2 8.86 -16.51 35.88
N LEU A 3 9.11 -15.27 35.43
CA LEU A 3 8.25 -14.49 34.51
C LEU A 3 8.75 -14.61 33.06
N PHE A 4 9.22 -15.79 32.65
CA PHE A 4 9.46 -16.08 31.23
C PHE A 4 8.28 -16.87 30.67
N ALA A 5 7.28 -16.15 30.17
CA ALA A 5 6.27 -16.76 29.33
C ALA A 5 7.00 -17.45 28.16
N LYS A 6 6.88 -18.77 28.05
CA LYS A 6 7.34 -19.55 26.89
C LYS A 6 6.64 -19.02 25.67
N VAL A 7 7.35 -18.23 24.85
CA VAL A 7 6.88 -17.85 23.50
C VAL A 7 6.86 -19.13 22.68
N ASP A 8 5.68 -19.53 22.20
CA ASP A 8 5.51 -20.72 21.38
C ASP A 8 6.30 -20.55 20.06
N SER A 9 6.94 -21.62 19.61
CA SER A 9 7.66 -21.64 18.32
C SER A 9 6.77 -21.23 17.15
N LYS A 10 5.44 -21.46 17.24
CA LYS A 10 4.44 -20.97 16.26
C LYS A 10 4.29 -19.46 16.30
N ASP A 11 4.42 -18.82 17.45
CA ASP A 11 4.36 -17.36 17.59
C ASP A 11 5.66 -16.71 17.08
N LEU A 12 6.82 -17.35 17.26
CA LEU A 12 8.09 -16.93 16.67
C LEU A 12 8.10 -17.06 15.15
N ILE A 13 7.49 -18.11 14.58
CA ILE A 13 7.33 -18.27 13.14
C ILE A 13 6.37 -17.21 12.61
N LYS A 14 5.28 -16.92 13.31
CA LYS A 14 4.32 -15.86 12.97
C LYS A 14 4.94 -14.46 13.05
N MET A 15 5.78 -14.20 14.04
CA MET A 15 6.57 -12.96 14.17
C MET A 15 7.63 -12.82 13.07
N ASN A 16 8.27 -13.91 12.65
CA ASN A 16 9.22 -13.89 11.53
C ASN A 16 8.55 -13.72 10.14
N SER A 17 7.28 -14.09 10.00
CA SER A 17 6.51 -13.88 8.75
C SER A 17 5.98 -12.47 8.58
N ILE A 18 6.09 -11.60 9.61
CA ILE A 18 5.62 -10.20 9.58
C ILE A 18 6.74 -9.23 9.15
N LYS A 19 7.97 -9.73 8.99
CA LYS A 19 9.10 -8.85 8.63
C LYS A 19 8.94 -8.28 7.22
N ASN A 20 8.80 -6.97 7.14
CA ASN A 20 8.94 -6.14 5.95
C ASN A 20 7.82 -6.25 4.91
N LYS A 21 6.57 -6.40 5.33
CA LYS A 21 5.44 -6.36 4.40
C LYS A 21 5.27 -4.95 3.83
N ILE A 22 5.30 -4.87 2.50
CA ILE A 22 5.15 -3.61 1.76
C ILE A 22 3.72 -3.50 1.24
N GLY A 23 3.05 -2.38 1.50
CA GLY A 23 1.75 -2.06 0.95
C GLY A 23 1.85 -1.03 -0.16
N ILE A 24 1.31 -1.30 -1.34
CA ILE A 24 1.21 -0.33 -2.43
C ILE A 24 -0.22 0.17 -2.52
N ILE A 25 -0.41 1.47 -2.35
CA ILE A 25 -1.70 2.15 -2.41
C ILE A 25 -1.87 2.79 -3.78
N GLY A 26 -2.78 2.24 -4.58
CA GLY A 26 -3.01 2.59 -5.98
C GLY A 26 -2.31 1.62 -6.93
N CYS A 27 -3.06 0.68 -7.51
CA CYS A 27 -2.57 -0.26 -8.52
C CYS A 27 -2.76 0.30 -9.95
N GLY A 28 -2.35 1.55 -10.17
CA GLY A 28 -2.37 2.22 -11.46
C GLY A 28 -1.10 1.97 -12.29
N TRP A 29 -0.84 2.88 -13.24
CA TRP A 29 0.30 2.84 -14.16
C TRP A 29 1.67 2.80 -13.45
N LEU A 30 1.78 3.40 -12.27
CA LEU A 30 3.01 3.35 -11.46
C LEU A 30 2.97 2.20 -10.45
N GLY A 31 1.87 2.06 -9.71
CA GLY A 31 1.82 1.14 -8.58
C GLY A 31 1.77 -0.34 -8.96
N LEU A 32 1.11 -0.70 -10.07
CA LEU A 32 1.06 -2.11 -10.48
C LEU A 32 2.40 -2.64 -11.01
N PRO A 33 3.18 -1.91 -11.85
CA PRO A 33 4.54 -2.30 -12.20
C PRO A 33 5.44 -2.42 -10.99
N LEU A 34 5.36 -1.47 -10.05
CA LEU A 34 6.14 -1.49 -8.81
C LEU A 34 5.80 -2.70 -7.94
N LEU A 35 4.49 -3.02 -7.80
CA LEU A 35 4.05 -4.23 -7.09
C LEU A 35 4.64 -5.50 -7.70
N LEU A 36 4.60 -5.63 -9.02
CA LEU A 36 5.17 -6.78 -9.74
C LEU A 36 6.69 -6.89 -9.53
N LEU A 37 7.38 -5.76 -9.56
CA LEU A 37 8.83 -5.72 -9.34
C LEU A 37 9.20 -6.16 -7.92
N ILE A 38 8.54 -5.60 -6.92
CA ILE A 38 8.79 -5.91 -5.50
C ILE A 38 8.40 -7.36 -5.18
N ASN A 39 7.28 -7.86 -5.73
CA ASN A 39 6.79 -9.22 -5.51
C ASN A 39 7.79 -10.32 -5.88
N LYS A 40 8.80 -10.01 -6.68
CA LYS A 40 9.88 -10.96 -7.04
C LYS A 40 10.81 -11.27 -5.86
N LYS A 41 10.92 -10.37 -4.86
CA LYS A 41 11.95 -10.46 -3.81
C LYS A 41 11.41 -10.22 -2.40
N GLN A 42 10.27 -9.56 -2.26
CA GLN A 42 9.73 -9.12 -0.98
C GLN A 42 8.23 -9.45 -0.86
N ASP A 43 7.73 -9.53 0.37
CA ASP A 43 6.30 -9.65 0.62
C ASP A 43 5.63 -8.30 0.38
N VAL A 44 4.79 -8.23 -0.65
CA VAL A 44 4.09 -7.02 -1.06
C VAL A 44 2.61 -7.28 -1.27
N VAL A 45 1.80 -6.32 -0.90
CA VAL A 45 0.35 -6.33 -1.13
C VAL A 45 -0.08 -5.07 -1.85
N GLY A 46 -1.06 -5.20 -2.74
CA GLY A 46 -1.62 -4.07 -3.50
C GLY A 46 -3.01 -3.69 -3.00
N PHE A 47 -3.25 -2.40 -2.91
CA PHE A 47 -4.53 -1.80 -2.54
C PHE A 47 -5.02 -0.87 -3.65
N ASP A 48 -6.27 -1.01 -4.06
CA ASP A 48 -6.93 -0.02 -4.92
C ASP A 48 -8.38 0.19 -4.46
N ILE A 49 -8.93 1.37 -4.71
CA ILE A 49 -10.35 1.66 -4.42
C ILE A 49 -11.27 1.17 -5.53
N ASP A 50 -10.75 0.96 -6.73
CA ASP A 50 -11.51 0.53 -7.90
C ASP A 50 -11.70 -0.99 -7.88
N GLN A 51 -12.91 -1.44 -7.57
CA GLN A 51 -13.25 -2.85 -7.53
C GLN A 51 -13.03 -3.54 -8.90
N LYS A 52 -13.25 -2.83 -10.02
CA LYS A 52 -13.05 -3.41 -11.37
C LYS A 52 -11.58 -3.77 -11.62
N LYS A 53 -10.64 -2.95 -11.13
CA LYS A 53 -9.20 -3.26 -11.20
C LYS A 53 -8.87 -4.49 -10.36
N ILE A 54 -9.36 -4.52 -9.10
CA ILE A 54 -9.15 -5.66 -8.20
C ILE A 54 -9.67 -6.95 -8.83
N ASP A 55 -10.89 -6.93 -9.39
CA ASP A 55 -11.50 -8.10 -10.01
C ASP A 55 -10.70 -8.57 -11.25
N LYS A 56 -10.18 -7.64 -12.07
CA LYS A 56 -9.30 -7.98 -13.19
C LYS A 56 -8.01 -8.65 -12.72
N LEU A 57 -7.34 -8.09 -11.71
CA LEU A 57 -6.10 -8.67 -11.16
C LEU A 57 -6.34 -10.06 -10.58
N LYS A 58 -7.43 -10.26 -9.83
CA LYS A 58 -7.82 -11.57 -9.29
C LYS A 58 -8.16 -12.59 -10.38
N LYS A 59 -8.68 -12.13 -11.53
CA LYS A 59 -8.90 -12.95 -12.73
C LYS A 59 -7.65 -13.08 -13.61
N LYS A 60 -6.49 -12.62 -13.12
CA LYS A 60 -5.20 -12.67 -13.84
C LYS A 60 -5.23 -11.94 -15.19
N LYS A 61 -6.00 -10.86 -15.26
CA LYS A 61 -6.10 -10.01 -16.44
C LYS A 61 -5.48 -8.64 -16.19
N SER A 62 -4.60 -8.23 -17.08
CA SER A 62 -4.05 -6.89 -17.08
C SER A 62 -5.07 -5.87 -17.57
N TYR A 63 -4.94 -4.64 -17.10
CA TYR A 63 -5.64 -3.45 -17.61
C TYR A 63 -4.65 -2.36 -18.02
N ILE A 64 -3.35 -2.67 -18.00
CA ILE A 64 -2.26 -1.80 -18.45
C ILE A 64 -1.65 -2.46 -19.69
N SER A 65 -1.51 -1.70 -20.79
CA SER A 65 -0.99 -2.20 -22.07
C SER A 65 0.37 -2.85 -21.97
N ASP A 66 1.25 -2.25 -21.14
CA ASP A 66 2.66 -2.62 -21.03
C ASP A 66 2.90 -3.77 -20.03
N ILE A 67 1.84 -4.31 -19.43
CA ILE A 67 1.89 -5.44 -18.51
C ILE A 67 1.08 -6.61 -19.06
N SER A 68 1.73 -7.73 -19.25
CA SER A 68 1.11 -8.95 -19.76
C SER A 68 0.30 -9.68 -18.67
N ASN A 69 -0.68 -10.49 -19.10
CA ASN A 69 -1.39 -11.39 -18.19
C ASN A 69 -0.46 -12.40 -17.51
N LYS A 70 0.66 -12.78 -18.16
CA LYS A 70 1.66 -13.68 -17.60
C LYS A 70 2.36 -13.06 -16.39
N GLU A 71 2.62 -11.76 -16.42
CA GLU A 71 3.17 -11.03 -15.27
C GLU A 71 2.17 -10.96 -14.12
N ILE A 72 0.89 -10.67 -14.44
CA ILE A 72 -0.19 -10.64 -13.41
C ILE A 72 -0.35 -12.02 -12.74
N ASN A 73 -0.13 -13.14 -13.46
CA ASN A 73 -0.19 -14.48 -12.89
C ASN A 73 0.80 -14.70 -11.73
N GLN A 74 1.87 -13.92 -11.64
CA GLN A 74 2.87 -14.01 -10.57
C GLN A 74 2.37 -13.45 -9.23
N ILE A 75 1.27 -12.69 -9.21
CA ILE A 75 0.70 -12.11 -7.99
C ILE A 75 -0.32 -13.09 -7.41
N ASP A 76 -0.20 -13.43 -6.13
CA ASP A 76 -1.23 -14.16 -5.40
C ASP A 76 -2.49 -13.30 -5.25
N ASN A 77 -3.67 -13.91 -5.45
CA ASN A 77 -4.96 -13.23 -5.27
C ASN A 77 -5.17 -12.70 -3.84
N ASN A 78 -4.57 -13.37 -2.85
CA ASN A 78 -4.61 -12.98 -1.44
C ASN A 78 -3.74 -11.75 -1.13
N LYS A 79 -2.98 -11.25 -2.10
CA LYS A 79 -2.14 -10.05 -1.99
C LYS A 79 -2.78 -8.81 -2.61
N ILE A 80 -4.00 -8.92 -3.15
CA ILE A 80 -4.73 -7.82 -3.79
C ILE A 80 -6.01 -7.52 -3.04
N PHE A 81 -6.10 -6.30 -2.52
CA PHE A 81 -7.17 -5.87 -1.63
C PHE A 81 -7.91 -4.63 -2.13
N ASN A 82 -9.22 -4.61 -1.91
CA ASN A 82 -9.97 -3.36 -2.02
C ASN A 82 -9.68 -2.51 -0.78
N LEU A 83 -9.15 -1.31 -0.98
CA LEU A 83 -8.72 -0.44 0.12
C LEU A 83 -9.85 -0.12 1.10
N LYS A 84 -11.08 0.06 0.61
CA LYS A 84 -12.23 0.39 1.47
C LYS A 84 -12.78 -0.78 2.28
N LYS A 85 -12.51 -2.02 1.83
CA LYS A 85 -13.07 -3.24 2.45
C LYS A 85 -12.08 -3.97 3.36
N ASN A 86 -10.79 -3.69 3.20
CA ASN A 86 -9.71 -4.43 3.88
C ASN A 86 -8.72 -3.47 4.54
N LEU A 87 -9.23 -2.47 5.23
CA LEU A 87 -8.43 -1.42 5.86
C LEU A 87 -7.52 -1.94 6.97
N GLU A 88 -7.92 -3.02 7.64
CA GLU A 88 -7.11 -3.69 8.65
C GLU A 88 -5.76 -4.18 8.10
N GLN A 89 -5.69 -4.51 6.80
CA GLN A 89 -4.45 -4.96 6.16
C GLN A 89 -3.36 -3.88 6.11
N ILE A 90 -3.74 -2.60 6.19
CA ILE A 90 -2.80 -1.46 6.28
C ILE A 90 -1.93 -1.59 7.54
N SER A 91 -2.50 -2.01 8.66
CA SER A 91 -1.80 -2.13 9.93
C SER A 91 -0.73 -3.24 9.97
N TYR A 92 -0.73 -4.15 9.00
CA TYR A 92 0.26 -5.23 8.87
C TYR A 92 1.40 -4.86 7.91
N CYS A 93 1.35 -3.71 7.24
CA CYS A 93 2.43 -3.23 6.38
C CYS A 93 3.43 -2.42 7.20
N GLU A 94 4.73 -2.66 7.02
CA GLU A 94 5.79 -1.83 7.60
C GLU A 94 6.05 -0.60 6.73
N TYR A 95 5.98 -0.78 5.43
CA TYR A 95 6.13 0.29 4.44
C TYR A 95 4.83 0.45 3.65
N LEU A 96 4.39 1.68 3.47
CA LEU A 96 3.23 2.04 2.66
C LEU A 96 3.68 2.99 1.55
N ILE A 97 3.63 2.52 0.30
CA ILE A 97 4.03 3.30 -0.87
C ILE A 97 2.76 3.82 -1.55
N ILE A 98 2.63 5.14 -1.63
CA ILE A 98 1.47 5.81 -2.22
C ILE A 98 1.76 6.14 -3.67
N CYS A 99 1.06 5.46 -4.60
CA CYS A 99 1.19 5.57 -6.04
C CYS A 99 -0.13 6.06 -6.67
N LEU A 100 -0.58 7.24 -6.27
CA LEU A 100 -1.86 7.79 -6.69
C LEU A 100 -1.67 8.88 -7.75
N PRO A 101 -2.64 9.06 -8.68
CA PRO A 101 -2.56 10.10 -9.68
C PRO A 101 -2.66 11.49 -9.06
N THR A 102 -1.92 12.44 -9.64
CA THR A 102 -1.95 13.86 -9.32
C THR A 102 -2.20 14.67 -10.59
N PRO A 103 -3.39 14.54 -11.21
CA PRO A 103 -3.68 15.22 -12.47
C PRO A 103 -3.64 16.74 -12.29
N LEU A 104 -3.32 17.44 -13.36
CA LEU A 104 -3.39 18.91 -13.36
C LEU A 104 -4.83 19.38 -13.44
N LYS A 105 -5.22 20.27 -12.54
CA LYS A 105 -6.48 20.99 -12.56
C LYS A 105 -6.16 22.50 -12.62
N ARG A 106 -6.44 23.15 -13.75
CA ARG A 106 -6.05 24.55 -13.99
C ARG A 106 -4.55 24.80 -13.76
N ASN A 107 -3.71 23.94 -14.30
CA ASN A 107 -2.24 23.95 -14.16
C ASN A 107 -1.71 23.77 -12.73
N ILE A 108 -2.54 23.35 -11.78
CA ILE A 108 -2.13 23.05 -10.40
C ILE A 108 -2.33 21.55 -10.15
N PRO A 109 -1.35 20.82 -9.55
CA PRO A 109 -1.52 19.42 -9.19
C PRO A 109 -2.70 19.20 -8.23
N ASP A 110 -3.63 18.34 -8.63
CA ASP A 110 -4.78 17.98 -7.78
C ASP A 110 -4.38 16.90 -6.77
N MET A 111 -4.18 17.32 -5.53
CA MET A 111 -3.77 16.46 -4.41
C MET A 111 -4.95 15.75 -3.75
N SER A 112 -6.17 15.87 -4.27
CA SER A 112 -7.38 15.35 -3.62
C SER A 112 -7.36 13.82 -3.48
N TYR A 113 -6.77 13.10 -4.44
CA TYR A 113 -6.64 11.64 -4.39
C TYR A 113 -5.76 11.19 -3.23
N ILE A 114 -4.61 11.87 -3.04
CA ILE A 114 -3.67 11.58 -1.95
C ILE A 114 -4.32 11.91 -0.60
N LYS A 115 -4.92 13.10 -0.46
CA LYS A 115 -5.61 13.52 0.77
C LYS A 115 -6.71 12.53 1.16
N LYS A 116 -7.57 12.13 0.22
CA LYS A 116 -8.63 11.12 0.47
C LYS A 116 -8.08 9.76 0.86
N ALA A 117 -7.00 9.30 0.22
CA ALA A 117 -6.37 8.04 0.59
C ALA A 117 -5.80 8.09 2.00
N LEU A 118 -5.13 9.18 2.35
CA LEU A 118 -4.63 9.40 3.72
C LEU A 118 -5.76 9.43 4.74
N ASP A 119 -6.90 10.09 4.45
CA ASP A 119 -8.06 10.09 5.35
C ASP A 119 -8.58 8.68 5.62
N ILE A 120 -8.58 7.82 4.59
CA ILE A 120 -9.04 6.44 4.68
C ILE A 120 -8.06 5.58 5.49
N ILE A 121 -6.75 5.67 5.24
CA ILE A 121 -5.76 4.79 5.88
C ILE A 121 -5.34 5.26 7.27
N PHE A 122 -5.43 6.57 7.54
CA PHE A 122 -4.93 7.20 8.75
C PHE A 122 -5.40 6.55 10.06
N PRO A 123 -6.68 6.17 10.24
CA PRO A 123 -7.13 5.48 11.45
C PRO A 123 -6.42 4.14 11.69
N PHE A 124 -5.93 3.49 10.64
CA PHE A 124 -5.32 2.15 10.68
C PHE A 124 -3.79 2.17 10.73
N LEU A 125 -3.19 3.36 10.64
CA LEU A 125 -1.74 3.50 10.78
C LEU A 125 -1.30 3.17 12.21
N LYS A 126 -0.14 2.53 12.33
CA LYS A 126 0.53 2.22 13.60
C LYS A 126 1.87 2.94 13.71
N ASN A 127 2.40 3.03 14.93
CA ASN A 127 3.76 3.49 15.16
C ASN A 127 4.78 2.62 14.40
N ASN A 128 5.87 3.23 14.00
CA ASN A 128 6.97 2.60 13.26
C ASN A 128 6.66 2.17 11.80
N GLN A 129 5.54 2.60 11.24
CA GLN A 129 5.30 2.46 9.80
C GLN A 129 5.98 3.59 9.04
N THR A 130 6.54 3.26 7.88
CA THR A 130 7.12 4.24 6.95
C THR A 130 6.17 4.50 5.79
N ILE A 131 5.81 5.76 5.55
CA ILE A 131 5.00 6.14 4.40
C ILE A 131 5.90 6.78 3.34
N ILE A 132 5.85 6.24 2.13
CA ILE A 132 6.62 6.69 0.98
C ILE A 132 5.64 7.27 -0.05
N LEU A 133 5.90 8.49 -0.51
CA LEU A 133 5.10 9.15 -1.54
C LEU A 133 5.82 9.05 -2.89
N GLU A 134 5.32 8.19 -3.77
CA GLU A 134 5.81 7.99 -5.14
C GLU A 134 4.99 8.75 -6.19
N SER A 135 3.99 9.52 -5.77
CA SER A 135 3.22 10.38 -6.65
C SER A 135 3.99 11.67 -6.97
N SER A 136 3.86 12.18 -8.20
CA SER A 136 4.43 13.49 -8.57
C SER A 136 3.72 14.61 -7.82
N VAL A 137 4.47 15.37 -7.01
CA VAL A 137 3.93 16.42 -6.16
C VAL A 137 4.77 17.70 -6.26
N TYR A 138 4.21 18.82 -5.82
CA TYR A 138 4.95 20.08 -5.74
C TYR A 138 5.92 20.09 -4.52
N PRO A 139 7.00 20.91 -4.57
CA PRO A 139 7.91 21.05 -3.42
C PRO A 139 7.16 21.44 -2.13
N GLY A 140 7.45 20.76 -1.01
CA GLY A 140 6.79 21.01 0.28
C GLY A 140 5.46 20.26 0.49
N ALA A 141 4.93 19.56 -0.52
CA ALA A 141 3.67 18.83 -0.40
C ALA A 141 3.70 17.72 0.68
N THR A 142 4.86 17.09 0.88
CA THR A 142 5.02 16.04 1.89
C THR A 142 4.85 16.63 3.29
N GLU A 143 5.48 17.75 3.59
CA GLU A 143 5.35 18.45 4.87
C GLU A 143 3.93 18.95 5.09
N GLU A 144 3.35 19.56 4.07
CA GLU A 144 2.01 20.15 4.17
C GLU A 144 0.92 19.11 4.37
N ILE A 145 0.97 17.99 3.64
CA ILE A 145 -0.12 17.01 3.60
C ILE A 145 0.08 15.90 4.62
N PHE A 146 1.31 15.38 4.76
CA PHE A 146 1.60 14.20 5.56
C PHE A 146 2.01 14.55 6.98
N ILE A 147 3.04 15.40 7.15
CA ILE A 147 3.61 15.67 8.48
C ILE A 147 2.58 16.30 9.39
N LYS A 148 1.84 17.31 8.92
CA LYS A 148 0.77 17.94 9.71
C LYS A 148 -0.27 16.93 10.17
N LYS A 149 -0.65 15.98 9.30
CA LYS A 149 -1.65 14.97 9.63
C LYS A 149 -1.10 13.90 10.58
N ILE A 150 0.13 13.43 10.33
CA ILE A 150 0.78 12.41 11.17
C ILE A 150 1.00 12.95 12.58
N ASN A 151 1.52 14.16 12.74
CA ASN A 151 1.75 14.79 14.04
C ASN A 151 0.46 15.02 14.84
N SER A 152 -0.72 15.00 14.21
CA SER A 152 -1.99 15.09 14.92
C SER A 152 -2.43 13.75 15.56
N LYS A 153 -1.79 12.64 15.19
CA LYS A 153 -2.12 11.30 15.71
C LYS A 153 -1.09 10.75 16.69
N PHE A 154 0.18 11.03 16.46
CA PHE A 154 1.34 10.53 17.20
C PHE A 154 2.07 11.69 17.86
#